data_6739b909f914050e94f8500b5cd19037
#
_entry.id   6739b909f914050e94f8500b5cd19037
#
_cell.length_a   1.000
_cell.length_b   1.000
_cell.length_c   1.000
_cell.angle_alpha   90.00
_cell.angle_beta   90.00
_cell.angle_gamma   90.00
#
_symmetry.space_group_name_H-M   'P 1'
#
loop_
_entity.id
_entity.type
_entity.pdbx_description
1 polymer ?
#
loop_
_entity_poly.entity_id
_entity_poly.type
_entity_poly.pdbx_seq_one_letter_code
_entity_poly.pdbx_strand_id
1 'polypeptide(L)'
;MQGFETTGISKFKDKGDNTEMALRTIRTEGDSVLEKICRPVEKIDKRTKDLVGDMLETMYDACGVGLAAPQAGILKRIVVIDIGDGPIILINPEILMTSGEQTGEEGCLSVPGMSGQVTRPNYVKVKALDMDMNEPVSYTHLRAHETGAYL
;
A
#
# COMPACT_ATOMS: atom_id res chain seq x y z
N MET A 1 -16.15 16.37 15.72
CA MET A 1 -14.95 16.12 14.89
C MET A 1 -13.81 15.74 15.81
N GLN A 2 -13.56 14.47 15.96
CA GLN A 2 -12.36 14.02 16.67
C GLN A 2 -11.22 14.02 15.65
N GLY A 3 -10.18 14.84 15.91
CA GLY A 3 -8.98 14.85 15.10
C GLY A 3 -8.28 13.48 15.18
N PHE A 4 -8.01 12.89 14.04
CA PHE A 4 -7.13 11.74 13.96
C PHE A 4 -5.74 12.18 14.39
N GLU A 5 -5.33 11.80 15.59
CA GLU A 5 -3.94 11.94 16.00
C GLU A 5 -3.08 11.03 15.12
N THR A 6 -2.21 11.63 14.37
CA THR A 6 -1.25 10.99 13.47
C THR A 6 -0.13 10.27 14.26
N THR A 7 -0.50 9.36 15.15
CA THR A 7 0.45 8.65 16.01
C THR A 7 1.21 7.52 15.30
N GLY A 8 0.87 7.19 14.05
CA GLY A 8 1.52 6.12 13.30
C GLY A 8 2.82 6.53 12.57
N ILE A 9 2.98 7.80 12.25
CA ILE A 9 4.12 8.30 11.45
C ILE A 9 5.41 8.37 12.26
N SER A 10 5.31 8.48 13.58
CA SER A 10 6.46 8.65 14.48
C SER A 10 7.40 7.43 14.56
N LYS A 11 6.94 6.25 14.17
CA LYS A 11 7.75 5.02 14.23
C LYS A 11 8.78 4.88 13.10
N PHE A 12 8.65 5.68 12.05
CA PHE A 12 9.56 5.66 10.89
C PHE A 12 10.53 6.83 10.85
N LYS A 13 10.44 7.74 11.82
CA LYS A 13 11.45 8.79 12.00
C LYS A 13 12.63 8.20 12.74
N ASP A 14 13.63 7.75 12.01
CA ASP A 14 14.93 7.48 12.58
C ASP A 14 15.50 8.80 13.16
N LYS A 15 15.92 8.74 14.41
CA LYS A 15 16.49 9.90 15.11
C LYS A 15 17.81 10.30 14.43
N GLY A 16 17.73 11.23 13.51
CA GLY A 16 18.93 11.81 12.90
C GLY A 16 18.87 12.13 11.42
N ASP A 17 17.83 11.71 10.72
CA ASP A 17 17.68 12.01 9.29
C ASP A 17 16.54 13.01 9.08
N ASN A 18 16.90 14.20 8.66
CA ASN A 18 15.97 15.30 8.38
C ASN A 18 15.31 15.11 6.99
N THR A 19 14.81 13.90 6.74
CA THR A 19 14.12 13.60 5.50
C THR A 19 12.67 14.07 5.63
N GLU A 20 12.37 15.22 5.06
CA GLU A 20 10.98 15.64 4.85
C GLU A 20 10.29 14.59 3.98
N MET A 21 9.24 13.95 4.50
CA MET A 21 8.36 13.12 3.69
C MET A 21 7.62 14.02 2.72
N ALA A 22 7.58 13.62 1.46
CA ALA A 22 6.98 14.41 0.40
C ALA A 22 5.70 13.74 -0.12
N LEU A 23 4.68 14.55 -0.36
CA LEU A 23 3.50 14.09 -1.07
C LEU A 23 3.86 13.79 -2.53
N ARG A 24 3.44 12.61 -2.99
CA ARG A 24 3.61 12.20 -4.39
C ARG A 24 2.30 12.37 -5.15
N THR A 25 2.42 12.67 -6.43
CA THR A 25 1.26 12.72 -7.32
C THR A 25 0.74 11.32 -7.59
N ILE A 26 -0.51 11.07 -7.22
CA ILE A 26 -1.18 9.81 -7.54
C ILE A 26 -1.47 9.75 -9.04
N ARG A 27 -0.98 8.70 -9.69
CA ARG A 27 -1.24 8.43 -11.11
C ARG A 27 -2.66 7.94 -11.28
N THR A 28 -3.35 8.47 -12.27
CA THR A 28 -4.74 8.15 -12.54
C THR A 28 -4.91 7.30 -13.78
N GLU A 29 -6.09 6.71 -13.93
CA GLU A 29 -6.47 5.92 -15.10
C GLU A 29 -6.08 6.63 -16.41
N GLY A 30 -5.50 5.87 -17.33
CA GLY A 30 -4.92 6.38 -18.59
C GLY A 30 -3.42 6.62 -18.52
N ASP A 31 -2.82 6.68 -17.33
CA ASP A 31 -1.36 6.73 -17.21
C ASP A 31 -0.77 5.33 -17.46
N SER A 32 0.10 5.23 -18.46
CA SER A 32 0.71 3.94 -18.86
C SER A 32 1.54 3.27 -17.77
N VAL A 33 1.95 4.00 -16.73
CA VAL A 33 2.69 3.42 -15.60
C VAL A 33 1.87 2.38 -14.84
N LEU A 34 0.55 2.53 -14.82
CA LEU A 34 -0.36 1.61 -14.12
C LEU A 34 -0.50 0.24 -14.81
N GLU A 35 -0.11 0.15 -16.07
CA GLU A 35 -0.18 -1.08 -16.88
C GLU A 35 1.16 -1.84 -16.92
N LYS A 36 2.21 -1.27 -16.35
CA LYS A 36 3.55 -1.85 -16.39
C LYS A 36 3.80 -2.82 -15.24
N ILE A 37 4.66 -3.80 -15.51
CA ILE A 37 5.10 -4.78 -14.51
C ILE A 37 6.13 -4.13 -13.58
N CYS A 38 5.91 -4.29 -12.28
CA CYS A 38 6.82 -3.81 -11.24
C CYS A 38 8.02 -4.73 -11.05
N ARG A 39 9.15 -4.14 -10.70
CA ARG A 39 10.37 -4.87 -10.35
C ARG A 39 10.36 -5.27 -8.88
N PRO A 40 10.88 -6.46 -8.53
CA PRO A 40 11.10 -6.83 -7.14
C PRO A 40 12.06 -5.84 -6.46
N VAL A 41 11.87 -5.66 -5.16
CA VAL A 41 12.81 -4.93 -4.30
C VAL A 41 13.90 -5.89 -3.84
N GLU A 42 15.16 -5.57 -4.11
CA GLU A 42 16.30 -6.42 -3.75
C GLU A 42 16.88 -6.04 -2.39
N LYS A 43 16.80 -4.77 -2.03
CA LYS A 43 17.29 -4.23 -0.76
C LYS A 43 16.48 -3.02 -0.31
N ILE A 44 16.44 -2.80 0.99
CA ILE A 44 15.85 -1.61 1.57
C ILE A 44 16.97 -0.58 1.85
N ASP A 45 17.19 0.28 0.87
CA ASP A 45 18.08 1.42 1.01
C ASP A 45 17.31 2.68 1.48
N LYS A 46 18.03 3.78 1.65
CA LYS A 46 17.43 5.06 2.05
C LYS A 46 16.31 5.49 1.08
N ARG A 47 16.51 5.34 -0.23
CA ARG A 47 15.50 5.72 -1.24
C ARG A 47 14.23 4.90 -1.10
N THR A 48 14.34 3.63 -0.77
CA THR A 48 13.18 2.76 -0.55
C THR A 48 12.45 3.15 0.73
N LYS A 49 13.17 3.47 1.80
CA LYS A 49 12.57 3.97 3.05
C LYS A 49 11.83 5.30 2.84
N ASP A 50 12.46 6.23 2.13
CA ASP A 50 11.85 7.52 1.77
C ASP A 50 10.60 7.33 0.92
N LEU A 51 10.65 6.44 -0.06
CA LEU A 51 9.50 6.11 -0.90
C LEU A 51 8.33 5.55 -0.08
N VAL A 52 8.59 4.64 0.83
CA VAL A 52 7.54 4.08 1.70
C VAL A 52 6.92 5.16 2.59
N GLY A 53 7.74 6.04 3.16
CA GLY A 53 7.26 7.19 3.92
C GLY A 53 6.37 8.11 3.09
N ASP A 54 6.82 8.49 1.89
CA ASP A 54 6.07 9.32 0.96
C ASP A 54 4.75 8.65 0.54
N MET A 55 4.77 7.34 0.30
CA MET A 55 3.57 6.58 -0.06
C MET A 55 2.53 6.58 1.06
N LEU A 56 2.96 6.37 2.30
CA LEU A 56 2.07 6.42 3.46
C LEU A 56 1.43 7.80 3.60
N GLU A 57 2.24 8.84 3.53
CA GLU A 57 1.76 10.21 3.65
C GLU A 57 0.79 10.58 2.52
N THR A 58 1.11 10.20 1.29
CA THR A 58 0.26 10.40 0.11
C THR A 58 -1.08 9.67 0.26
N MET A 59 -1.04 8.42 0.74
CA MET A 59 -2.25 7.63 1.01
C MET A 59 -3.14 8.30 2.07
N TYR A 60 -2.56 8.76 3.17
CA TYR A 60 -3.31 9.43 4.24
C TYR A 60 -3.89 10.77 3.79
N ASP A 61 -3.12 11.56 3.06
CA ASP A 61 -3.58 12.84 2.50
C ASP A 61 -4.77 12.66 1.56
N ALA A 62 -4.77 11.59 0.77
CA ALA A 62 -5.86 11.25 -0.13
C ALA A 62 -7.02 10.49 0.55
N CYS A 63 -6.98 10.31 1.86
CA CYS A 63 -7.98 9.53 2.62
C CYS A 63 -8.16 8.09 2.10
N GLY A 64 -7.11 7.50 1.55
CA GLY A 64 -7.08 6.12 1.08
C GLY A 64 -6.73 5.14 2.18
N VAL A 65 -7.04 3.86 1.94
CA VAL A 65 -6.71 2.74 2.84
C VAL A 65 -5.55 1.90 2.32
N GLY A 66 -5.15 2.11 1.09
CA GLY A 66 -4.05 1.42 0.45
C GLY A 66 -3.48 2.19 -0.74
N LEU A 67 -2.20 1.97 -1.01
CA LEU A 67 -1.50 2.54 -2.15
C LEU A 67 -0.37 1.59 -2.60
N ALA A 68 -0.32 1.31 -3.88
CA ALA A 68 0.78 0.58 -4.50
C ALA A 68 1.78 1.56 -5.13
N ALA A 69 3.04 1.21 -5.16
CA ALA A 69 4.10 2.07 -5.69
C ALA A 69 3.87 2.55 -7.14
N PRO A 70 3.31 1.75 -8.06
CA PRO A 70 2.97 2.26 -9.39
C PRO A 70 1.99 3.43 -9.39
N GLN A 71 1.08 3.47 -8.43
CA GLN A 71 0.15 4.59 -8.28
C GLN A 71 0.87 5.89 -7.89
N ALA A 72 2.04 5.80 -7.30
CA ALA A 72 2.95 6.93 -7.04
C ALA A 72 4.00 7.11 -8.16
N GLY A 73 3.86 6.43 -9.27
CA GLY A 73 4.74 6.51 -10.44
C GLY A 73 6.01 5.67 -10.36
N ILE A 74 6.14 4.79 -9.38
CA ILE A 74 7.35 3.98 -9.13
C ILE A 74 7.06 2.50 -9.38
N LEU A 75 7.78 1.90 -10.32
CA LEU A 75 7.60 0.51 -10.73
C LEU A 75 8.38 -0.46 -9.83
N LYS A 76 8.03 -0.47 -8.54
CA LYS A 76 8.54 -1.42 -7.54
C LYS A 76 7.39 -2.16 -6.89
N ARG A 77 7.64 -3.40 -6.48
CA ARG A 77 6.65 -4.23 -5.78
C ARG A 77 6.58 -3.86 -4.30
N ILE A 78 5.93 -2.75 -4.01
CA ILE A 78 5.69 -2.23 -2.67
C ILE A 78 4.23 -1.82 -2.58
N VAL A 79 3.59 -2.22 -1.49
CA VAL A 79 2.22 -1.82 -1.15
C VAL A 79 2.18 -1.35 0.30
N VAL A 80 1.48 -0.26 0.56
CA VAL A 80 1.17 0.22 1.91
C VAL A 80 -0.32 0.17 2.14
N ILE A 81 -0.73 -0.26 3.33
CA ILE A 81 -2.13 -0.43 3.72
C ILE A 81 -2.30 0.05 5.15
N ASP A 82 -3.38 0.78 5.44
CA ASP A 82 -3.80 1.09 6.79
C ASP A 82 -5.33 1.20 6.85
N ILE A 83 -5.93 0.29 7.59
CA ILE A 83 -7.38 0.22 7.81
C ILE A 83 -7.79 0.74 9.19
N GLY A 84 -6.88 1.38 9.93
CA GLY A 84 -7.09 1.91 11.28
C GLY A 84 -6.30 1.22 12.38
N ASP A 85 -5.69 0.06 12.10
CA ASP A 85 -4.89 -0.72 13.07
C ASP A 85 -3.37 -0.44 12.98
N GLY A 86 -2.99 0.52 12.18
CA GLY A 86 -1.62 0.89 11.89
C GLY A 86 -1.17 0.46 10.50
N PRO A 87 -0.08 1.06 9.98
CA PRO A 87 0.38 0.79 8.63
C PRO A 87 0.97 -0.62 8.50
N ILE A 88 0.59 -1.28 7.42
CA ILE A 88 1.17 -2.54 6.95
C ILE A 88 1.94 -2.24 5.67
N ILE A 89 3.21 -2.64 5.62
CA ILE A 89 4.07 -2.46 4.46
C ILE A 89 4.42 -3.84 3.92
N LEU A 90 4.07 -4.07 2.66
CA LEU A 90 4.29 -5.32 1.97
C LEU A 90 5.36 -5.11 0.88
N ILE A 91 6.50 -5.77 1.06
CA ILE A 91 7.60 -5.78 0.09
C ILE A 91 7.59 -7.10 -0.66
N ASN A 92 7.60 -7.04 -1.99
CA ASN A 92 7.51 -8.20 -2.88
C ASN A 92 6.33 -9.12 -2.53
N PRO A 93 5.11 -8.58 -2.40
CA PRO A 93 3.96 -9.40 -2.00
C PRO A 93 3.62 -10.46 -3.04
N GLU A 94 3.20 -11.62 -2.55
CA GLU A 94 2.73 -12.74 -3.35
C GLU A 94 1.46 -13.32 -2.73
N ILE A 95 0.40 -13.47 -3.53
CA ILE A 95 -0.83 -14.11 -3.09
C ILE A 95 -0.62 -15.62 -3.12
N LEU A 96 -0.72 -16.26 -1.96
CA LEU A 96 -0.55 -17.71 -1.82
C LEU A 96 -1.87 -18.45 -1.92
N MET A 97 -2.94 -17.89 -1.40
CA MET A 97 -4.25 -18.53 -1.32
C MET A 97 -5.36 -17.48 -1.24
N THR A 98 -6.48 -17.79 -1.84
CA THR A 98 -7.72 -17.02 -1.71
C THR A 98 -8.87 -17.94 -1.33
N SER A 99 -9.86 -17.44 -0.60
CA SER A 99 -11.05 -18.20 -0.23
C SER A 99 -12.30 -17.33 -0.09
N GLY A 100 -13.46 -17.92 -0.40
CA GLY A 100 -14.74 -17.24 -0.34
C GLY A 100 -14.90 -16.17 -1.41
N GLU A 101 -16.04 -15.50 -1.37
CA GLU A 101 -16.36 -14.37 -2.25
C GLU A 101 -17.13 -13.32 -1.47
N GLN A 102 -16.90 -12.06 -1.82
CA GLN A 102 -17.71 -10.94 -1.38
C GLN A 102 -17.85 -9.95 -2.53
N THR A 103 -19.00 -9.31 -2.58
CA THR A 103 -19.27 -8.23 -3.53
C THR A 103 -19.56 -6.97 -2.74
N GLY A 104 -18.89 -5.90 -3.10
CA GLY A 104 -19.04 -4.61 -2.43
C GLY A 104 -18.64 -3.46 -3.33
N GLU A 105 -18.99 -2.28 -2.89
CA GLU A 105 -18.60 -1.06 -3.56
C GLU A 105 -17.16 -0.70 -3.19
N GLU A 106 -16.33 -0.50 -4.20
CA GLU A 106 -14.93 -0.13 -4.03
C GLU A 106 -14.59 1.13 -4.83
N GLY A 107 -13.75 1.98 -4.24
CA GLY A 107 -13.10 3.09 -4.91
C GLY A 107 -11.62 2.80 -5.10
N CYS A 108 -10.97 3.58 -5.93
CA CYS A 108 -9.53 3.53 -6.16
C CYS A 108 -8.98 4.96 -6.25
N LEU A 109 -7.85 5.22 -5.61
CA LEU A 109 -7.20 6.53 -5.67
C LEU A 109 -6.73 6.90 -7.08
N SER A 110 -6.49 5.92 -7.95
CA SER A 110 -6.18 6.12 -9.36
C SER A 110 -7.42 6.35 -10.25
N VAL A 111 -8.62 6.22 -9.69
CA VAL A 111 -9.90 6.52 -10.36
C VAL A 111 -10.73 7.43 -9.44
N PRO A 112 -10.32 8.71 -9.27
CA PRO A 112 -10.92 9.60 -8.29
C PRO A 112 -12.40 9.87 -8.58
N GLY A 113 -13.22 9.89 -7.52
CA GLY A 113 -14.64 10.21 -7.60
C GLY A 113 -15.51 9.11 -8.20
N MET A 114 -14.95 7.96 -8.51
CA MET A 114 -15.70 6.80 -9.02
C MET A 114 -15.64 5.63 -8.05
N SER A 115 -16.74 4.92 -7.95
CA SER A 115 -16.82 3.64 -7.27
C SER A 115 -17.59 2.65 -8.12
N GLY A 116 -17.36 1.39 -7.88
CA GLY A 116 -18.04 0.32 -8.62
C GLY A 116 -18.19 -0.92 -7.78
N GLN A 117 -19.14 -1.76 -8.15
CA GLN A 117 -19.32 -3.06 -7.51
C GLN A 117 -18.25 -4.04 -7.99
N VAL A 118 -17.50 -4.59 -7.07
CA VAL A 118 -16.41 -5.54 -7.35
C VAL A 118 -16.63 -6.80 -6.53
N THR A 119 -16.45 -7.95 -7.16
CA THR A 119 -16.43 -9.25 -6.49
C THR A 119 -15.00 -9.67 -6.23
N ARG A 120 -14.69 -9.96 -4.98
CA ARG A 120 -13.36 -10.37 -4.54
C ARG A 120 -13.43 -11.54 -3.57
N PRO A 121 -12.32 -12.27 -3.37
CA PRO A 121 -12.24 -13.25 -2.30
C PRO A 121 -12.49 -12.60 -0.93
N ASN A 122 -13.10 -13.33 0.01
CA ASN A 122 -13.26 -12.86 1.39
C ASN A 122 -11.93 -12.80 2.14
N TYR A 123 -11.08 -13.80 1.91
CA TYR A 123 -9.80 -13.94 2.59
C TYR A 123 -8.69 -14.16 1.57
N VAL A 124 -7.58 -13.52 1.84
CA VAL A 124 -6.36 -13.64 1.05
C VAL A 124 -5.21 -13.96 1.98
N LYS A 125 -4.42 -14.98 1.65
CA LYS A 125 -3.15 -15.25 2.30
C LYS A 125 -2.04 -14.68 1.45
N VAL A 126 -1.28 -13.77 2.02
CA VAL A 126 -0.19 -13.05 1.35
C VAL A 126 1.13 -13.37 2.03
N LYS A 127 2.15 -13.65 1.24
CA LYS A 127 3.54 -13.72 1.65
C LYS A 127 4.22 -12.43 1.21
N ALA A 128 4.90 -11.76 2.13
CA ALA A 128 5.65 -10.54 1.83
C ALA A 128 6.85 -10.41 2.77
N LEU A 129 7.84 -9.63 2.37
CA LEU A 129 8.94 -9.20 3.24
C LEU A 129 8.52 -7.95 4.00
N ASP A 130 9.07 -7.76 5.19
CA ASP A 130 8.96 -6.52 5.94
C ASP A 130 10.05 -5.49 5.52
N MET A 131 10.08 -4.33 6.19
CA MET A 131 11.05 -3.27 5.90
C MET A 131 12.49 -3.63 6.27
N ASP A 132 12.72 -4.70 7.03
CA ASP A 132 14.03 -5.20 7.38
C ASP A 132 14.47 -6.37 6.47
N MET A 133 13.69 -6.68 5.42
CA MET A 133 13.92 -7.80 4.49
C MET A 133 14.00 -9.15 5.21
N ASN A 134 13.34 -9.26 6.36
CA ASN A 134 13.27 -10.52 7.10
C ASN A 134 12.43 -11.55 6.34
N GLU A 135 12.61 -12.82 6.74
CA GLU A 135 11.83 -13.95 6.23
C GLU A 135 10.35 -13.59 6.02
N PRO A 136 9.73 -14.14 4.99
CA PRO A 136 8.43 -13.69 4.56
C PRO A 136 7.40 -13.78 5.69
N VAL A 137 6.84 -12.64 6.03
CA VAL A 137 5.70 -12.57 6.95
C VAL A 137 4.48 -13.06 6.19
N SER A 138 3.82 -14.08 6.72
CA SER A 138 2.55 -14.56 6.18
C SER A 138 1.41 -13.80 6.83
N TYR A 139 0.74 -12.96 6.08
CA TYR A 139 -0.50 -12.34 6.51
C TYR A 139 -1.66 -13.26 6.15
N THR A 140 -2.33 -13.77 7.17
CA THR A 140 -3.56 -14.55 7.03
C THR A 140 -4.75 -13.70 7.46
N HIS A 141 -5.91 -13.94 6.86
CA HIS A 141 -7.17 -13.27 7.18
C HIS A 141 -7.25 -11.78 6.79
N LEU A 142 -6.44 -11.32 5.85
CA LEU A 142 -6.70 -10.02 5.23
C LEU A 142 -8.00 -10.12 4.40
N ARG A 143 -8.95 -9.27 4.69
CA ARG A 143 -10.13 -9.15 3.84
C ARG A 143 -9.70 -8.61 2.49
N ALA A 144 -10.27 -9.15 1.43
CA ALA A 144 -9.80 -8.82 0.09
C ALA A 144 -10.01 -7.34 -0.29
N HIS A 145 -11.01 -6.67 0.28
CA HIS A 145 -11.18 -5.23 0.08
C HIS A 145 -10.05 -4.38 0.69
N GLU A 146 -9.27 -4.95 1.61
CA GLU A 146 -8.11 -4.31 2.23
C GLU A 146 -6.85 -4.47 1.38
N THR A 147 -6.77 -5.54 0.59
CA THR A 147 -5.54 -5.92 -0.14
C THR A 147 -5.76 -6.20 -1.61
N GLY A 148 -6.91 -6.70 -2.01
CA GLY A 148 -7.12 -7.25 -3.34
C GLY A 148 -6.98 -6.27 -4.50
N ALA A 149 -7.19 -4.98 -4.24
CA ALA A 149 -7.04 -3.95 -5.26
C ALA A 149 -5.58 -3.52 -5.48
N TYR A 150 -4.66 -3.90 -4.59
CA TYR A 150 -3.27 -3.40 -4.57
C TYR A 150 -2.24 -4.49 -4.83
N LEU A 151 -2.65 -5.74 -4.89
CA LEU A 151 -1.84 -6.91 -5.16
C LEU A 151 -2.14 -7.48 -6.54
#